data_9618d075c53e3c6bd474174196a06dbc
#
_entry.id   9618d075c53e3c6bd474174196a06dbc
#
_cell.length_a   1.000
_cell.length_b   1.000
_cell.length_c   1.000
_cell.angle_alpha   90.00
_cell.angle_beta   90.00
_cell.angle_gamma   90.00
#
_symmetry.space_group_name_H-M   'P 1'
#
loop_
_entity.id
_entity.type
_entity.pdbx_description
1 polymer ?
#
loop_
_entity_poly.entity_id
_entity_poly.type
_entity_poly.pdbx_seq_one_letter_code
_entity_poly.pdbx_strand_id
1 'polypeptide(L)'
;MEKVATDIYSFQNLRQAGFTYVDKTAIMLPICDLSIGKQFFLARPRRFGKSLLISTLHCLFEGRRELFQGLAIEPKWDWSKKWPVIHLDMGTIETETVAEFRQAILALLRKEAVRLHVEPCGDVLPSTAFDSLIRDVAATSPDGQCVVLIDEYDKPLLRHLSRSDITAFRDELKPFYGVIKYAEAKQRFSFLTGVSKFSKVSIFSDLNNLKDRTMSASEATLLGYTHDELKRFFPESLKRIAAANGLTPEGAFEKIVTWYDGYKFHPNAEKVINPVSFGLCAEAGEFQNYWANTAMTTFLTDALRKQPLDFSAIDIDQSALEAYEPDNPRIVTLLYQTGYLTIKSFRQVGDFRRFDLCIPNREVENSFLTQLAPVYAGIDADRSINYQFAAGDALSAGDAEKFVKVLKNFFANIPYSLTDRQNEQMWQTIVYVLLKSVGFAVNAEVQTNEGRIDMTCETPAGVWLIEFKLDRPAEEALAQIDERNYAEKYDFAGKTVRKLGISFSSEQRTIVDVKQA
;
A
#
# COMPACT_ATOMS: atom_id res chain seq x y z
N MET A 1 -7.29 -29.64 -9.32
CA MET A 1 -6.39 -29.00 -8.34
C MET A 1 -6.50 -27.50 -8.54
N GLU A 2 -6.73 -26.74 -7.47
CA GLU A 2 -6.74 -25.29 -7.56
C GLU A 2 -5.39 -24.77 -8.05
N LYS A 3 -5.43 -23.90 -9.06
CA LYS A 3 -4.24 -23.23 -9.57
C LYS A 3 -4.32 -21.76 -9.15
N VAL A 4 -3.40 -21.32 -8.32
CA VAL A 4 -3.30 -19.92 -7.88
C VAL A 4 -2.38 -19.19 -8.84
N ALA A 5 -2.82 -18.06 -9.40
CA ALA A 5 -1.99 -17.25 -10.28
C ALA A 5 -1.30 -16.14 -9.46
N THR A 6 0.02 -16.02 -9.61
CA THR A 6 0.84 -14.99 -8.93
C THR A 6 1.50 -14.02 -9.91
N ASP A 7 1.64 -14.43 -11.18
CA ASP A 7 2.36 -13.73 -12.26
C ASP A 7 1.53 -13.55 -13.55
N ILE A 8 0.25 -13.94 -13.53
CA ILE A 8 -0.64 -13.85 -14.70
C ILE A 8 -1.54 -12.62 -14.59
N TYR A 9 -1.32 -11.63 -15.43
CA TYR A 9 -2.10 -10.39 -15.50
C TYR A 9 -3.11 -10.39 -16.66
N SER A 10 -3.02 -11.36 -17.58
CA SER A 10 -3.95 -11.53 -18.68
C SER A 10 -5.14 -12.40 -18.26
N PHE A 11 -6.34 -11.82 -18.28
CA PHE A 11 -7.58 -12.55 -18.00
C PHE A 11 -7.81 -13.71 -18.97
N GLN A 12 -7.51 -13.52 -20.26
CA GLN A 12 -7.57 -14.58 -21.26
C GLN A 12 -6.66 -15.76 -20.89
N ASN A 13 -5.38 -15.49 -20.62
CA ASN A 13 -4.42 -16.53 -20.27
C ASN A 13 -4.81 -17.26 -18.98
N LEU A 14 -5.26 -16.50 -17.97
CA LEU A 14 -5.72 -17.05 -16.71
C LEU A 14 -6.88 -18.03 -16.90
N ARG A 15 -7.90 -17.63 -17.67
CA ARG A 15 -9.08 -18.46 -17.92
C ARG A 15 -8.75 -19.68 -18.80
N GLN A 16 -7.97 -19.52 -19.85
CA GLN A 16 -7.58 -20.60 -20.77
C GLN A 16 -6.69 -21.64 -20.12
N ALA A 17 -5.78 -21.22 -19.23
CA ALA A 17 -4.91 -22.14 -18.49
C ALA A 17 -5.61 -22.77 -17.27
N GLY A 18 -6.86 -22.42 -16.99
CA GLY A 18 -7.66 -22.98 -15.91
C GLY A 18 -7.20 -22.60 -14.51
N PHE A 19 -6.63 -21.39 -14.36
CA PHE A 19 -6.35 -20.81 -13.04
C PHE A 19 -7.63 -20.36 -12.36
N THR A 20 -7.63 -20.37 -11.04
CA THR A 20 -8.76 -19.90 -10.24
C THR A 20 -8.91 -18.38 -10.40
N TYR A 21 -10.06 -17.95 -10.91
CA TYR A 21 -10.45 -16.54 -10.97
C TYR A 21 -11.47 -16.25 -9.87
N VAL A 22 -11.12 -15.36 -8.94
CA VAL A 22 -12.08 -14.86 -7.95
C VAL A 22 -13.02 -13.88 -8.65
N ASP A 23 -14.27 -14.30 -8.78
CA ASP A 23 -15.26 -13.58 -9.58
C ASP A 23 -15.71 -12.26 -8.94
N LYS A 24 -15.20 -11.16 -9.48
CA LYS A 24 -15.58 -9.78 -9.12
C LYS A 24 -16.58 -9.15 -10.12
N THR A 25 -17.02 -9.90 -11.10
CA THR A 25 -17.79 -9.34 -12.23
C THR A 25 -19.17 -8.81 -11.82
N ALA A 26 -19.73 -9.28 -10.70
CA ALA A 26 -20.95 -8.71 -10.14
C ALA A 26 -20.76 -7.24 -9.69
N ILE A 27 -19.58 -6.91 -9.15
CA ILE A 27 -19.23 -5.54 -8.74
C ILE A 27 -18.86 -4.69 -9.95
N MET A 28 -18.32 -5.30 -11.01
CA MET A 28 -17.97 -4.61 -12.26
C MET A 28 -19.21 -4.18 -13.07
N LEU A 29 -20.29 -4.93 -13.02
CA LEU A 29 -21.45 -4.74 -13.92
C LEU A 29 -22.02 -3.31 -13.85
N PRO A 30 -22.33 -2.70 -12.69
CA PRO A 30 -22.85 -1.32 -12.63
C PRO A 30 -21.90 -0.26 -13.18
N ILE A 31 -20.60 -0.55 -13.22
CA ILE A 31 -19.58 0.33 -13.81
C ILE A 31 -19.63 0.21 -15.34
N CYS A 32 -19.75 -1.02 -15.87
CA CYS A 32 -19.63 -1.33 -17.30
C CYS A 32 -20.91 -1.06 -18.09
N ASP A 33 -22.09 -1.21 -17.48
CA ASP A 33 -23.40 -1.06 -18.13
C ASP A 33 -23.88 0.39 -18.25
N LEU A 34 -23.07 1.36 -17.78
CA LEU A 34 -23.35 2.79 -17.71
C LEU A 34 -24.40 3.21 -16.66
N SER A 35 -24.85 2.33 -15.79
CA SER A 35 -25.84 2.65 -14.74
C SER A 35 -25.37 3.83 -13.87
N ILE A 36 -24.07 3.96 -13.67
CA ILE A 36 -23.48 4.99 -12.79
C ILE A 36 -22.56 5.98 -13.52
N GLY A 37 -22.38 5.84 -14.84
CA GLY A 37 -21.53 6.72 -15.65
C GLY A 37 -20.69 5.97 -16.66
N LYS A 38 -19.71 6.64 -17.28
CA LYS A 38 -18.86 6.03 -18.29
C LYS A 38 -17.37 6.32 -18.19
N GLN A 39 -16.96 7.23 -17.33
CA GLN A 39 -15.54 7.57 -17.14
C GLN A 39 -15.18 7.39 -15.68
N PHE A 40 -14.27 6.45 -15.39
CA PHE A 40 -13.97 6.00 -14.04
C PHE A 40 -12.47 6.02 -13.74
N PHE A 41 -12.16 6.24 -12.48
CA PHE A 41 -10.83 6.18 -11.91
C PHE A 41 -10.82 5.28 -10.68
N LEU A 42 -9.79 4.43 -10.55
CA LEU A 42 -9.57 3.58 -9.37
C LEU A 42 -8.07 3.48 -9.04
N ALA A 43 -7.68 3.98 -7.89
CA ALA A 43 -6.34 3.72 -7.35
C ALA A 43 -6.38 2.59 -6.32
N ARG A 44 -5.37 1.71 -6.35
CA ARG A 44 -5.13 0.64 -5.37
C ARG A 44 -3.64 0.41 -5.22
N PRO A 45 -3.17 -0.03 -4.06
CA PRO A 45 -1.77 -0.40 -3.87
C PRO A 45 -1.29 -1.42 -4.91
N ARG A 46 0.01 -1.61 -5.00
CA ARG A 46 0.59 -2.63 -5.88
C ARG A 46 0.12 -4.04 -5.51
N ARG A 47 0.06 -4.95 -6.50
CA ARG A 47 -0.27 -6.39 -6.35
C ARG A 47 -1.72 -6.69 -5.94
N PHE A 48 -2.65 -5.74 -6.12
CA PHE A 48 -4.09 -5.94 -5.89
C PHE A 48 -4.88 -6.43 -7.11
N GLY A 49 -4.25 -6.64 -8.27
CA GLY A 49 -4.92 -7.14 -9.46
C GLY A 49 -5.48 -6.07 -10.40
N LYS A 50 -4.96 -4.83 -10.36
CA LYS A 50 -5.38 -3.74 -11.27
C LYS A 50 -5.26 -4.11 -12.75
N SER A 51 -4.10 -4.61 -13.17
CA SER A 51 -3.85 -5.00 -14.56
C SER A 51 -4.74 -6.18 -15.00
N LEU A 52 -5.06 -7.11 -14.07
CA LEU A 52 -6.02 -8.18 -14.33
C LEU A 52 -7.43 -7.61 -14.52
N LEU A 53 -7.84 -6.61 -13.74
CA LEU A 53 -9.11 -5.90 -13.93
C LEU A 53 -9.16 -5.23 -15.31
N ILE A 54 -8.12 -4.51 -15.71
CA ILE A 54 -7.99 -3.88 -17.03
C ILE A 54 -8.11 -4.94 -18.14
N SER A 55 -7.40 -6.07 -18.00
CA SER A 55 -7.49 -7.17 -18.95
C SER A 55 -8.89 -7.82 -19.00
N THR A 56 -9.58 -7.91 -17.84
CA THR A 56 -10.97 -8.41 -17.78
C THR A 56 -11.93 -7.46 -18.49
N LEU A 57 -11.81 -6.15 -18.25
CA LEU A 57 -12.60 -5.11 -18.95
C LEU A 57 -12.34 -5.15 -20.46
N HIS A 58 -11.09 -5.30 -20.87
CA HIS A 58 -10.72 -5.43 -22.28
C HIS A 58 -11.48 -6.59 -22.94
N CYS A 59 -11.38 -7.79 -22.39
CA CYS A 59 -12.07 -8.96 -22.91
C CYS A 59 -13.61 -8.82 -22.88
N LEU A 60 -14.16 -8.13 -21.88
CA LEU A 60 -15.59 -7.87 -21.76
C LEU A 60 -16.12 -7.02 -22.92
N PHE A 61 -15.46 -5.89 -23.18
CA PHE A 61 -15.88 -4.95 -24.22
C PHE A 61 -15.59 -5.47 -25.65
N GLU A 62 -14.58 -6.32 -25.83
CA GLU A 62 -14.37 -7.05 -27.09
C GLU A 62 -15.42 -8.15 -27.34
N GLY A 63 -16.26 -8.45 -26.34
CA GLY A 63 -17.32 -9.46 -26.46
C GLY A 63 -16.82 -10.90 -26.42
N ARG A 64 -15.73 -11.18 -25.68
CA ARG A 64 -15.11 -12.51 -25.52
C ARG A 64 -15.90 -13.37 -24.54
N ARG A 65 -17.19 -13.61 -24.83
CA ARG A 65 -18.13 -14.33 -23.95
C ARG A 65 -17.59 -15.65 -23.41
N GLU A 66 -16.83 -16.38 -24.23
CA GLU A 66 -16.28 -17.69 -23.90
C GLU A 66 -15.37 -17.65 -22.64
N LEU A 67 -14.75 -16.50 -22.36
CA LEU A 67 -13.91 -16.32 -21.17
C LEU A 67 -14.71 -16.05 -19.89
N PHE A 68 -15.97 -15.64 -20.03
CA PHE A 68 -16.84 -15.28 -18.91
C PHE A 68 -17.81 -16.40 -18.50
N GLN A 69 -17.73 -17.57 -19.12
CA GLN A 69 -18.59 -18.70 -18.78
C GLN A 69 -18.53 -19.02 -17.29
N GLY A 70 -19.71 -19.07 -16.65
CA GLY A 70 -19.88 -19.35 -15.24
C GLY A 70 -19.61 -18.17 -14.31
N LEU A 71 -19.28 -16.97 -14.82
CA LEU A 71 -19.12 -15.75 -14.01
C LEU A 71 -20.44 -14.99 -13.88
N ALA A 72 -20.59 -14.21 -12.80
CA ALA A 72 -21.83 -13.53 -12.45
C ALA A 72 -22.33 -12.53 -13.51
N ILE A 73 -21.43 -11.98 -14.32
CA ILE A 73 -21.77 -11.04 -15.40
C ILE A 73 -22.29 -11.74 -16.65
N GLU A 74 -21.96 -13.01 -16.87
CA GLU A 74 -22.25 -13.71 -18.13
C GLU A 74 -23.73 -13.65 -18.54
N PRO A 75 -24.72 -13.96 -17.69
CA PRO A 75 -26.13 -13.90 -18.03
C PRO A 75 -26.72 -12.48 -18.12
N LYS A 76 -25.96 -11.46 -17.71
CA LYS A 76 -26.43 -10.08 -17.54
C LYS A 76 -25.88 -9.12 -18.59
N TRP A 77 -24.78 -9.50 -19.28
CA TRP A 77 -24.11 -8.65 -20.25
C TRP A 77 -24.68 -8.89 -21.66
N ASP A 78 -24.85 -7.80 -22.43
CA ASP A 78 -25.29 -7.86 -23.82
C ASP A 78 -24.12 -8.21 -24.75
N TRP A 79 -23.90 -9.50 -24.97
CA TRP A 79 -22.80 -10.03 -25.79
C TRP A 79 -22.97 -9.78 -27.30
N SER A 80 -24.13 -9.24 -27.75
CA SER A 80 -24.32 -8.85 -29.14
C SER A 80 -23.53 -7.59 -29.49
N LYS A 81 -23.16 -6.77 -28.48
CA LYS A 81 -22.44 -5.52 -28.64
C LYS A 81 -20.95 -5.73 -28.35
N LYS A 82 -20.14 -5.15 -29.23
CA LYS A 82 -18.67 -5.17 -29.11
C LYS A 82 -18.11 -3.79 -29.45
N TRP A 83 -17.06 -3.44 -28.76
CA TRP A 83 -16.37 -2.16 -29.00
C TRP A 83 -14.88 -2.39 -29.17
N PRO A 84 -14.20 -1.65 -30.07
CA PRO A 84 -12.76 -1.63 -30.13
C PRO A 84 -12.22 -1.00 -28.85
N VAL A 85 -11.16 -1.60 -28.30
CA VAL A 85 -10.59 -1.21 -27.01
C VAL A 85 -9.17 -0.67 -27.21
N ILE A 86 -8.96 0.60 -26.91
CA ILE A 86 -7.63 1.21 -26.76
C ILE A 86 -7.12 0.86 -25.37
N HIS A 87 -5.96 0.22 -25.28
CA HIS A 87 -5.35 -0.17 -24.02
C HIS A 87 -3.94 0.41 -23.90
N LEU A 88 -3.77 1.40 -23.04
CA LEU A 88 -2.48 2.05 -22.79
C LEU A 88 -1.92 1.62 -21.44
N ASP A 89 -0.80 0.92 -21.45
CA ASP A 89 -0.01 0.60 -20.25
C ASP A 89 1.12 1.64 -20.11
N MET A 90 0.90 2.63 -19.24
CA MET A 90 1.89 3.68 -18.95
C MET A 90 3.08 3.16 -18.14
N GLY A 91 2.96 1.95 -17.60
CA GLY A 91 4.02 1.27 -16.88
C GLY A 91 5.25 0.93 -17.72
N THR A 92 5.06 0.84 -19.03
CA THR A 92 6.13 0.56 -19.99
C THR A 92 7.00 1.78 -20.32
N ILE A 93 6.60 2.98 -19.90
CA ILE A 93 7.31 4.23 -20.18
C ILE A 93 8.42 4.44 -19.13
N GLU A 94 9.67 4.32 -19.59
CA GLU A 94 10.88 4.53 -18.79
C GLU A 94 11.77 5.55 -19.50
N THR A 95 11.78 6.79 -19.03
CA THR A 95 12.48 7.89 -19.68
C THR A 95 13.09 8.84 -18.66
N GLU A 96 14.20 9.49 -19.04
CA GLU A 96 14.93 10.43 -18.19
C GLU A 96 14.62 11.90 -18.54
N THR A 97 14.21 12.15 -19.78
CA THR A 97 13.92 13.51 -20.27
C THR A 97 12.50 13.64 -20.79
N VAL A 98 11.97 14.84 -20.80
CA VAL A 98 10.64 15.17 -21.35
C VAL A 98 10.57 14.86 -22.86
N ALA A 99 11.65 15.05 -23.59
CA ALA A 99 11.69 14.76 -25.03
C ALA A 99 11.55 13.24 -25.29
N GLU A 100 12.29 12.40 -24.56
CA GLU A 100 12.15 10.94 -24.61
C GLU A 100 10.75 10.51 -24.18
N PHE A 101 10.19 11.16 -23.16
CA PHE A 101 8.86 10.88 -22.66
C PHE A 101 7.78 11.10 -23.74
N ARG A 102 7.83 12.22 -24.46
CA ARG A 102 6.96 12.49 -25.62
C ARG A 102 7.06 11.38 -26.67
N GLN A 103 8.29 11.00 -27.05
CA GLN A 103 8.52 9.96 -28.05
C GLN A 103 8.01 8.60 -27.57
N ALA A 104 8.18 8.26 -26.29
CA ALA A 104 7.69 7.01 -25.72
C ALA A 104 6.15 6.94 -25.74
N ILE A 105 5.45 8.05 -25.39
CA ILE A 105 3.98 8.11 -25.52
C ILE A 105 3.56 7.94 -26.99
N LEU A 106 4.19 8.65 -27.91
CA LEU A 106 3.87 8.51 -29.35
C LEU A 106 4.11 7.10 -29.86
N ALA A 107 5.18 6.44 -29.42
CA ALA A 107 5.46 5.05 -29.77
C ALA A 107 4.38 4.10 -29.23
N LEU A 108 3.91 4.32 -28.00
CA LEU A 108 2.79 3.57 -27.40
C LEU A 108 1.50 3.73 -28.22
N LEU A 109 1.14 4.96 -28.59
CA LEU A 109 -0.04 5.26 -29.40
C LEU A 109 0.05 4.66 -30.81
N ARG A 110 1.21 4.73 -31.46
CA ARG A 110 1.46 4.11 -32.77
C ARG A 110 1.30 2.59 -32.71
N LYS A 111 1.81 1.95 -31.66
CA LYS A 111 1.64 0.52 -31.44
C LYS A 111 0.17 0.12 -31.32
N GLU A 112 -0.61 0.91 -30.59
CA GLU A 112 -2.05 0.68 -30.44
C GLU A 112 -2.81 0.92 -31.76
N ALA A 113 -2.46 1.96 -32.53
CA ALA A 113 -3.03 2.20 -33.85
C ALA A 113 -2.83 1.01 -34.78
N VAL A 114 -1.60 0.48 -34.86
CA VAL A 114 -1.30 -0.73 -35.66
C VAL A 114 -2.11 -1.93 -35.19
N ARG A 115 -2.22 -2.16 -33.88
CA ARG A 115 -3.02 -3.26 -33.31
C ARG A 115 -4.50 -3.16 -33.67
N LEU A 116 -5.02 -1.94 -33.73
CA LEU A 116 -6.43 -1.65 -34.01
C LEU A 116 -6.71 -1.39 -35.50
N HIS A 117 -5.71 -1.58 -36.35
CA HIS A 117 -5.80 -1.41 -37.81
C HIS A 117 -6.25 -0.03 -38.26
N VAL A 118 -5.82 1.01 -37.52
CA VAL A 118 -5.98 2.42 -37.90
C VAL A 118 -4.63 3.05 -38.24
N GLU A 119 -4.65 4.19 -38.95
CA GLU A 119 -3.42 4.87 -39.38
C GLU A 119 -2.63 5.40 -38.17
N PRO A 120 -1.34 5.05 -38.02
CA PRO A 120 -0.51 5.58 -36.95
C PRO A 120 -0.27 7.08 -37.09
N CYS A 121 -0.28 7.81 -35.97
CA CYS A 121 -0.02 9.25 -35.96
C CYS A 121 1.41 9.58 -36.40
N GLY A 122 1.60 10.75 -37.05
CA GLY A 122 2.92 11.35 -37.31
C GLY A 122 3.59 11.93 -36.06
N ASP A 123 4.60 12.78 -36.26
CA ASP A 123 5.25 13.53 -35.19
C ASP A 123 4.43 14.77 -34.83
N VAL A 124 3.48 14.58 -33.92
CA VAL A 124 2.59 15.61 -33.37
C VAL A 124 2.67 15.59 -31.85
N LEU A 125 1.94 16.49 -31.18
CA LEU A 125 1.86 16.44 -29.71
C LEU A 125 1.15 15.15 -29.25
N PRO A 126 1.58 14.52 -28.15
CA PRO A 126 0.94 13.32 -27.61
C PRO A 126 -0.57 13.45 -27.40
N SER A 127 -1.07 14.60 -26.97
CA SER A 127 -2.50 14.87 -26.83
C SER A 127 -3.24 14.87 -28.17
N THR A 128 -2.65 15.46 -29.22
CA THR A 128 -3.23 15.44 -30.59
C THR A 128 -3.25 14.02 -31.14
N ALA A 129 -2.16 13.27 -30.98
CA ALA A 129 -2.08 11.88 -31.40
C ALA A 129 -3.13 10.99 -30.70
N PHE A 130 -3.36 11.23 -29.41
CA PHE A 130 -4.33 10.46 -28.63
C PHE A 130 -5.78 10.80 -29.04
N ASP A 131 -6.11 12.08 -29.27
CA ASP A 131 -7.44 12.48 -29.78
C ASP A 131 -7.72 11.87 -31.15
N SER A 132 -6.74 11.89 -32.08
CA SER A 132 -6.87 11.24 -33.39
C SER A 132 -7.08 9.74 -33.24
N LEU A 133 -6.29 9.06 -32.41
CA LEU A 133 -6.44 7.61 -32.19
C LEU A 133 -7.85 7.27 -31.68
N ILE A 134 -8.38 8.01 -30.71
CA ILE A 134 -9.74 7.79 -30.19
C ILE A 134 -10.78 7.95 -31.31
N ARG A 135 -10.67 8.98 -32.14
CA ARG A 135 -11.63 9.25 -33.23
C ARG A 135 -11.56 8.19 -34.33
N ASP A 136 -10.36 7.82 -34.74
CA ASP A 136 -10.14 6.87 -35.81
C ASP A 136 -10.60 5.45 -35.38
N VAL A 137 -10.27 5.05 -34.16
CA VAL A 137 -10.72 3.78 -33.58
C VAL A 137 -12.24 3.76 -33.39
N ALA A 138 -12.83 4.85 -32.89
CA ALA A 138 -14.29 4.95 -32.75
C ALA A 138 -15.00 4.85 -34.09
N ALA A 139 -14.43 5.38 -35.18
CA ALA A 139 -14.98 5.31 -36.51
C ALA A 139 -15.05 3.85 -37.07
N THR A 140 -14.28 2.92 -36.54
CA THR A 140 -14.36 1.50 -36.92
C THR A 140 -15.53 0.77 -36.27
N SER A 141 -16.15 1.35 -35.25
CA SER A 141 -17.29 0.78 -34.54
C SER A 141 -18.62 1.22 -35.16
N PRO A 142 -19.65 0.33 -35.24
CA PRO A 142 -20.96 0.67 -35.82
C PRO A 142 -21.68 1.82 -35.10
N ASP A 143 -21.47 2.00 -33.81
CA ASP A 143 -22.05 3.08 -32.99
C ASP A 143 -21.14 4.34 -32.88
N GLY A 144 -19.98 4.32 -33.55
CA GLY A 144 -19.04 5.41 -33.57
C GLY A 144 -18.36 5.65 -32.23
N GLN A 145 -18.22 4.61 -31.40
CA GLN A 145 -17.64 4.67 -30.06
C GLN A 145 -16.54 3.60 -29.83
N CYS A 146 -15.57 3.91 -29.00
CA CYS A 146 -14.53 2.99 -28.54
C CYS A 146 -14.46 2.95 -27.02
N VAL A 147 -13.70 2.02 -26.47
CA VAL A 147 -13.36 1.92 -25.06
C VAL A 147 -11.91 2.36 -24.86
N VAL A 148 -11.64 3.11 -23.78
CA VAL A 148 -10.31 3.57 -23.42
C VAL A 148 -9.95 3.02 -22.04
N LEU A 149 -8.89 2.21 -21.97
CA LEU A 149 -8.35 1.64 -20.75
C LEU A 149 -6.91 2.11 -20.56
N ILE A 150 -6.62 2.70 -19.41
CA ILE A 150 -5.27 3.18 -19.07
C ILE A 150 -4.82 2.53 -17.77
N ASP A 151 -3.76 1.72 -17.84
CA ASP A 151 -3.13 1.11 -16.68
C ASP A 151 -1.89 1.92 -16.24
N GLU A 152 -1.59 1.90 -14.93
CA GLU A 152 -0.44 2.55 -14.29
C GLU A 152 -0.25 4.03 -14.70
N TYR A 153 -1.36 4.79 -14.79
CA TYR A 153 -1.38 6.18 -15.27
C TYR A 153 -0.38 7.10 -14.55
N ASP A 154 -0.08 6.81 -13.30
CA ASP A 154 0.75 7.61 -12.39
C ASP A 154 2.24 7.23 -12.43
N LYS A 155 2.59 6.08 -12.99
CA LYS A 155 3.97 5.57 -12.96
C LYS A 155 5.00 6.49 -13.57
N PRO A 156 4.73 7.21 -14.69
CA PRO A 156 5.67 8.18 -15.20
C PRO A 156 6.05 9.28 -14.22
N LEU A 157 5.09 9.77 -13.42
CA LEU A 157 5.36 10.80 -12.41
C LEU A 157 5.94 10.24 -11.11
N LEU A 158 5.51 9.03 -10.70
CA LEU A 158 6.05 8.41 -9.49
C LEU A 158 7.57 8.20 -9.54
N ARG A 159 8.14 8.00 -10.74
CA ARG A 159 9.58 7.89 -10.96
C ARG A 159 10.32 9.21 -10.78
N HIS A 160 9.64 10.33 -10.98
CA HIS A 160 10.21 11.68 -10.96
C HIS A 160 9.87 12.48 -9.70
N LEU A 161 9.20 11.88 -8.69
CA LEU A 161 8.74 12.59 -7.47
C LEU A 161 9.83 13.36 -6.71
N SER A 162 11.09 12.91 -6.79
CA SER A 162 12.22 13.60 -6.13
C SER A 162 13.00 14.55 -7.03
N ARG A 163 12.59 14.71 -8.31
CA ARG A 163 13.32 15.49 -9.31
C ARG A 163 12.75 16.91 -9.42
N SER A 164 13.63 17.86 -9.68
CA SER A 164 13.27 19.26 -9.89
C SER A 164 12.48 19.51 -11.19
N ASP A 165 12.52 18.57 -12.13
CA ASP A 165 11.85 18.65 -13.44
C ASP A 165 10.46 17.96 -13.47
N ILE A 166 9.94 17.45 -12.35
CA ILE A 166 8.64 16.78 -12.27
C ILE A 166 7.48 17.60 -12.86
N THR A 167 7.53 18.91 -12.69
CA THR A 167 6.53 19.83 -13.22
C THR A 167 6.45 19.76 -14.75
N ALA A 168 7.58 19.61 -15.44
CA ALA A 168 7.62 19.49 -16.89
C ALA A 168 6.97 18.19 -17.39
N PHE A 169 7.18 17.06 -16.69
CA PHE A 169 6.49 15.80 -17.00
C PHE A 169 4.99 15.87 -16.73
N ARG A 170 4.59 16.53 -15.63
CA ARG A 170 3.19 16.78 -15.32
C ARG A 170 2.50 17.59 -16.40
N ASP A 171 3.16 18.64 -16.88
CA ASP A 171 2.61 19.55 -17.89
C ASP A 171 2.45 18.90 -19.27
N GLU A 172 3.18 17.82 -19.56
CA GLU A 172 2.94 16.94 -20.72
C GLU A 172 1.74 16.01 -20.52
N LEU A 173 1.60 15.43 -19.32
CA LEU A 173 0.53 14.47 -19.03
C LEU A 173 -0.84 15.13 -18.89
N LYS A 174 -0.90 16.35 -18.42
CA LYS A 174 -2.17 17.07 -18.21
C LYS A 174 -3.00 17.22 -19.50
N PRO A 175 -2.50 17.78 -20.61
CA PRO A 175 -3.23 17.83 -21.86
C PRO A 175 -3.48 16.45 -22.46
N PHE A 176 -2.59 15.48 -22.25
CA PHE A 176 -2.75 14.11 -22.72
C PHE A 176 -3.97 13.44 -22.10
N TYR A 177 -4.08 13.42 -20.77
CA TYR A 177 -5.27 12.88 -20.11
C TYR A 177 -6.52 13.74 -20.33
N GLY A 178 -6.39 15.04 -20.53
CA GLY A 178 -7.48 15.96 -20.86
C GLY A 178 -8.29 15.53 -22.08
N VAL A 179 -7.69 14.82 -23.03
CA VAL A 179 -8.35 14.27 -24.22
C VAL A 179 -9.52 13.37 -23.85
N ILE A 180 -9.44 12.62 -22.75
CA ILE A 180 -10.52 11.71 -22.28
C ILE A 180 -11.83 12.50 -22.11
N LYS A 181 -11.78 13.75 -21.65
CA LYS A 181 -12.95 14.60 -21.53
C LYS A 181 -13.39 15.16 -22.89
N TYR A 182 -12.45 15.68 -23.67
CA TYR A 182 -12.79 16.35 -24.92
C TYR A 182 -13.30 15.40 -26.00
N ALA A 183 -12.82 14.16 -26.01
CA ALA A 183 -13.28 13.10 -26.90
C ALA A 183 -14.41 12.23 -26.29
N GLU A 184 -15.11 12.72 -25.27
CA GLU A 184 -16.11 11.98 -24.49
C GLU A 184 -17.21 11.36 -25.37
N ALA A 185 -17.70 12.08 -26.38
CA ALA A 185 -18.73 11.61 -27.30
C ALA A 185 -18.32 10.39 -28.14
N LYS A 186 -17.01 10.16 -28.30
CA LYS A 186 -16.42 9.03 -29.03
C LYS A 186 -16.12 7.83 -28.13
N GLN A 187 -16.38 7.95 -26.84
CA GLN A 187 -16.09 6.90 -25.86
C GLN A 187 -17.39 6.28 -25.34
N ARG A 188 -17.48 4.97 -25.44
CA ARG A 188 -18.47 4.15 -24.75
C ARG A 188 -18.17 4.04 -23.27
N PHE A 189 -16.87 3.89 -22.95
CA PHE A 189 -16.37 3.67 -21.60
C PHE A 189 -14.91 4.09 -21.50
N SER A 190 -14.51 4.60 -20.33
CA SER A 190 -13.10 4.87 -20.02
C SER A 190 -12.80 4.50 -18.60
N PHE A 191 -11.67 3.84 -18.39
CA PHE A 191 -11.21 3.42 -17.05
C PHE A 191 -9.72 3.66 -16.91
N LEU A 192 -9.36 4.43 -15.87
CA LEU A 192 -7.97 4.72 -15.52
C LEU A 192 -7.65 4.07 -14.19
N THR A 193 -6.48 3.44 -14.09
CA THR A 193 -6.01 2.87 -12.83
C THR A 193 -4.54 3.15 -12.58
N GLY A 194 -4.18 3.18 -11.29
CA GLY A 194 -2.81 3.42 -10.82
C GLY A 194 -2.65 3.05 -9.34
N VAL A 195 -1.50 3.39 -8.80
CA VAL A 195 -1.20 3.20 -7.38
C VAL A 195 -1.65 4.41 -6.57
N SER A 196 -1.35 5.60 -7.05
CA SER A 196 -1.59 6.85 -6.36
C SER A 196 -2.70 7.67 -7.03
N LYS A 197 -3.20 8.66 -6.29
CA LYS A 197 -4.15 9.64 -6.81
C LYS A 197 -3.56 11.03 -6.61
N PHE A 198 -3.19 11.65 -7.72
CA PHE A 198 -2.78 13.04 -7.72
C PHE A 198 -3.99 13.96 -7.55
N SER A 199 -3.77 15.17 -7.03
CA SER A 199 -4.85 16.14 -6.88
C SER A 199 -5.48 16.49 -8.23
N LYS A 200 -6.77 16.85 -8.20
CA LYS A 200 -7.47 17.28 -9.42
C LYS A 200 -6.82 18.49 -10.08
N VAL A 201 -6.19 19.36 -9.30
CA VAL A 201 -5.54 20.58 -9.83
C VAL A 201 -4.29 20.23 -10.64
N SER A 202 -3.61 19.13 -10.30
CA SER A 202 -2.33 18.79 -10.90
C SER A 202 -2.46 18.15 -12.29
N ILE A 203 -3.16 17.02 -12.41
CA ILE A 203 -3.28 16.28 -13.69
C ILE A 203 -4.73 16.24 -14.19
N PHE A 204 -5.68 16.15 -13.28
CA PHE A 204 -7.09 15.97 -13.59
C PHE A 204 -7.93 17.25 -13.49
N SER A 205 -7.30 18.44 -13.52
CA SER A 205 -8.03 19.71 -13.48
C SER A 205 -9.09 19.82 -14.57
N ASP A 206 -8.80 19.26 -15.73
CA ASP A 206 -9.69 19.26 -16.88
C ASP A 206 -10.65 18.07 -16.91
N LEU A 207 -10.44 17.04 -16.07
CA LEU A 207 -11.21 15.82 -15.99
C LEU A 207 -12.23 15.82 -14.83
N ASN A 208 -13.05 16.87 -14.74
CA ASN A 208 -14.05 17.01 -13.67
C ASN A 208 -15.22 16.01 -13.77
N ASN A 209 -15.39 15.36 -14.91
CA ASN A 209 -16.37 14.29 -15.19
C ASN A 209 -15.88 12.88 -14.82
N LEU A 210 -14.60 12.72 -14.50
CA LEU A 210 -14.04 11.43 -14.08
C LEU A 210 -14.57 11.03 -12.70
N LYS A 211 -15.27 9.91 -12.62
CA LYS A 211 -15.83 9.36 -11.38
C LYS A 211 -14.78 8.56 -10.64
N ASP A 212 -14.30 9.13 -9.56
CA ASP A 212 -13.36 8.45 -8.67
C ASP A 212 -14.08 7.40 -7.82
N ARG A 213 -13.63 6.14 -7.93
CA ARG A 213 -14.15 4.98 -7.20
C ARG A 213 -13.18 4.47 -6.13
N THR A 214 -12.06 5.18 -5.90
CA THR A 214 -11.00 4.76 -4.97
C THR A 214 -11.51 4.54 -3.56
N MET A 215 -12.34 5.45 -3.03
CA MET A 215 -12.94 5.32 -1.69
C MET A 215 -14.45 5.07 -1.75
N SER A 216 -14.94 4.41 -2.79
CA SER A 216 -16.36 4.06 -2.91
C SER A 216 -16.65 2.75 -2.16
N ALA A 217 -17.74 2.74 -1.39
CA ALA A 217 -18.16 1.56 -0.63
C ALA A 217 -18.50 0.37 -1.55
N SER A 218 -19.14 0.63 -2.70
CA SER A 218 -19.54 -0.40 -3.67
C SER A 218 -18.36 -1.10 -4.34
N GLU A 219 -17.23 -0.41 -4.53
CA GLU A 219 -16.03 -0.96 -5.17
C GLU A 219 -14.90 -1.25 -4.17
N ALA A 220 -15.16 -1.17 -2.88
CA ALA A 220 -14.13 -1.38 -1.86
C ALA A 220 -13.52 -2.79 -1.89
N THR A 221 -14.29 -3.79 -2.33
CA THR A 221 -13.86 -5.19 -2.48
C THR A 221 -13.69 -5.63 -3.92
N LEU A 222 -13.73 -4.71 -4.88
CA LEU A 222 -13.52 -5.01 -6.31
C LEU A 222 -12.15 -5.65 -6.58
N LEU A 223 -11.14 -5.22 -5.83
CA LEU A 223 -9.79 -5.78 -5.85
C LEU A 223 -9.40 -6.26 -4.45
N GLY A 224 -8.54 -7.29 -4.41
CA GLY A 224 -8.25 -8.02 -3.18
C GLY A 224 -9.23 -9.17 -2.94
N TYR A 225 -8.95 -10.05 -1.97
CA TYR A 225 -9.83 -11.16 -1.61
C TYR A 225 -10.47 -10.91 -0.26
N THR A 226 -11.80 -11.07 -0.18
CA THR A 226 -12.50 -11.10 1.10
C THR A 226 -12.28 -12.45 1.80
N HIS A 227 -12.63 -12.52 3.08
CA HIS A 227 -12.52 -13.77 3.85
C HIS A 227 -13.39 -14.89 3.25
N ASP A 228 -14.61 -14.57 2.83
CA ASP A 228 -15.53 -15.53 2.24
C ASP A 228 -15.05 -16.00 0.86
N GLU A 229 -14.51 -15.10 0.06
CA GLU A 229 -13.93 -15.45 -1.23
C GLU A 229 -12.72 -16.37 -1.06
N LEU A 230 -11.83 -16.10 -0.09
CA LEU A 230 -10.68 -16.94 0.16
C LEU A 230 -11.12 -18.38 0.52
N LYS A 231 -12.06 -18.53 1.45
CA LYS A 231 -12.61 -19.83 1.85
C LYS A 231 -13.32 -20.55 0.72
N ARG A 232 -14.05 -19.81 -0.12
CA ARG A 232 -14.83 -20.36 -1.23
C ARG A 232 -13.97 -20.81 -2.40
N PHE A 233 -12.97 -20.00 -2.80
CA PHE A 233 -12.22 -20.21 -4.03
C PHE A 233 -10.91 -20.99 -3.80
N PHE A 234 -10.39 -21.07 -2.55
CA PHE A 234 -9.10 -21.65 -2.25
C PHE A 234 -9.09 -22.65 -1.08
N PRO A 235 -10.11 -23.54 -0.94
CA PRO A 235 -10.16 -24.51 0.17
C PRO A 235 -9.00 -25.51 0.16
N GLU A 236 -8.55 -25.97 -1.02
CA GLU A 236 -7.42 -26.90 -1.12
C GLU A 236 -6.08 -26.22 -0.82
N SER A 237 -5.93 -24.94 -1.20
CA SER A 237 -4.75 -24.15 -0.84
C SER A 237 -4.66 -23.96 0.68
N LEU A 238 -5.78 -23.68 1.35
CA LEU A 238 -5.83 -23.60 2.82
C LEU A 238 -5.40 -24.92 3.49
N LYS A 239 -5.85 -26.07 2.99
CA LYS A 239 -5.43 -27.38 3.50
C LYS A 239 -3.94 -27.62 3.31
N ARG A 240 -3.38 -27.25 2.15
CA ARG A 240 -1.93 -27.38 1.89
C ARG A 240 -1.09 -26.52 2.82
N ILE A 241 -1.46 -25.24 2.98
CA ILE A 241 -0.78 -24.33 3.91
C ILE A 241 -0.86 -24.87 5.34
N ALA A 242 -2.03 -25.36 5.75
CA ALA A 242 -2.23 -25.96 7.06
C ALA A 242 -1.29 -27.15 7.28
N ALA A 243 -1.26 -28.10 6.35
CA ALA A 243 -0.39 -29.28 6.42
C ALA A 243 1.10 -28.92 6.47
N ALA A 244 1.54 -27.96 5.64
CA ALA A 244 2.94 -27.52 5.61
C ALA A 244 3.39 -26.83 6.92
N ASN A 245 2.44 -26.28 7.70
CA ASN A 245 2.75 -25.55 8.94
C ASN A 245 2.30 -26.30 10.22
N GLY A 246 1.79 -27.53 10.13
CA GLY A 246 1.28 -28.27 11.29
C GLY A 246 0.04 -27.64 11.92
N LEU A 247 -0.80 -26.98 11.14
CA LEU A 247 -1.98 -26.26 11.59
C LEU A 247 -3.27 -26.96 11.12
N THR A 248 -4.40 -26.61 11.73
CA THR A 248 -5.71 -26.88 11.15
C THR A 248 -5.99 -25.91 9.99
N PRO A 249 -6.93 -26.21 9.06
CA PRO A 249 -7.31 -25.25 8.01
C PRO A 249 -7.78 -23.90 8.56
N GLU A 250 -8.49 -23.89 9.69
CA GLU A 250 -8.92 -22.68 10.41
C GLU A 250 -7.72 -21.92 10.98
N GLY A 251 -6.76 -22.61 11.60
CA GLY A 251 -5.52 -21.99 12.10
C GLY A 251 -4.65 -21.44 10.99
N ALA A 252 -4.60 -22.09 9.83
CA ALA A 252 -3.93 -21.56 8.63
C ALA A 252 -4.63 -20.30 8.11
N PHE A 253 -5.96 -20.29 8.08
CA PHE A 253 -6.75 -19.12 7.70
C PHE A 253 -6.50 -17.93 8.64
N GLU A 254 -6.54 -18.14 9.96
CA GLU A 254 -6.26 -17.10 10.95
C GLU A 254 -4.84 -16.52 10.79
N LYS A 255 -3.87 -17.40 10.50
CA LYS A 255 -2.49 -16.99 10.24
C LYS A 255 -2.38 -16.20 8.92
N ILE A 256 -3.11 -16.58 7.85
CA ILE A 256 -3.21 -15.80 6.60
C ILE A 256 -3.80 -14.42 6.87
N VAL A 257 -4.87 -14.33 7.66
CA VAL A 257 -5.47 -13.05 8.05
C VAL A 257 -4.45 -12.18 8.79
N THR A 258 -3.72 -12.74 9.73
CA THR A 258 -2.68 -11.99 10.46
C THR A 258 -1.57 -11.47 9.54
N TRP A 259 -1.18 -12.25 8.53
CA TRP A 259 -0.04 -11.94 7.68
C TRP A 259 -0.38 -11.08 6.48
N TYR A 260 -1.53 -11.25 5.82
CA TYR A 260 -1.79 -10.72 4.48
C TYR A 260 -3.10 -9.95 4.33
N ASP A 261 -3.99 -9.97 5.35
CA ASP A 261 -5.23 -9.19 5.38
C ASP A 261 -4.99 -7.76 5.87
N GLY A 262 -6.05 -7.01 6.06
CA GLY A 262 -6.04 -5.73 6.77
C GLY A 262 -6.28 -4.52 5.89
N TYR A 263 -6.16 -4.64 4.58
CA TYR A 263 -6.40 -3.51 3.69
C TYR A 263 -7.87 -3.12 3.64
N LYS A 264 -8.15 -1.85 3.89
CA LYS A 264 -9.49 -1.29 3.94
C LYS A 264 -9.58 -0.05 3.06
N PHE A 265 -10.40 -0.11 2.03
CA PHE A 265 -10.52 0.95 1.03
C PHE A 265 -11.74 1.86 1.20
N HIS A 266 -12.61 1.55 2.16
CA HIS A 266 -13.68 2.42 2.62
C HIS A 266 -13.92 2.17 4.12
N PRO A 267 -14.19 3.22 4.92
CA PRO A 267 -14.31 3.08 6.39
C PRO A 267 -15.32 2.02 6.85
N ASN A 268 -16.42 1.87 6.11
CA ASN A 268 -17.51 0.94 6.44
C ASN A 268 -17.45 -0.39 5.64
N ALA A 269 -16.43 -0.60 4.80
CA ALA A 269 -16.28 -1.85 4.08
C ALA A 269 -15.49 -2.87 4.90
N GLU A 270 -15.60 -4.14 4.51
CA GLU A 270 -14.75 -5.20 5.02
C GLU A 270 -13.29 -5.02 4.54
N LYS A 271 -12.38 -5.67 5.23
CA LYS A 271 -10.96 -5.75 4.85
C LYS A 271 -10.77 -6.75 3.72
N VAL A 272 -9.67 -6.60 3.00
CA VAL A 272 -9.30 -7.53 1.93
C VAL A 272 -7.84 -7.95 2.06
N ILE A 273 -7.58 -9.18 1.64
CA ILE A 273 -6.28 -9.83 1.60
C ILE A 273 -5.58 -9.46 0.28
N ASN A 274 -4.27 -9.25 0.32
CA ASN A 274 -3.48 -9.04 -0.88
C ASN A 274 -3.40 -10.34 -1.71
N PRO A 275 -3.89 -10.34 -2.97
CA PRO A 275 -3.96 -11.55 -3.79
C PRO A 275 -2.62 -12.21 -4.08
N VAL A 276 -1.59 -11.39 -4.34
CA VAL A 276 -0.26 -11.91 -4.70
C VAL A 276 0.46 -12.47 -3.49
N SER A 277 0.39 -11.79 -2.33
CA SER A 277 0.98 -12.30 -1.09
C SER A 277 0.35 -13.62 -0.66
N PHE A 278 -0.99 -13.72 -0.72
CA PHE A 278 -1.69 -14.98 -0.51
C PHE A 278 -1.28 -16.05 -1.53
N GLY A 279 -1.24 -15.70 -2.81
CA GLY A 279 -0.88 -16.62 -3.89
C GLY A 279 0.49 -17.24 -3.71
N LEU A 280 1.51 -16.42 -3.41
CA LEU A 280 2.87 -16.87 -3.13
C LEU A 280 2.97 -17.73 -1.87
N CYS A 281 2.22 -17.39 -0.81
CA CYS A 281 2.09 -18.23 0.36
C CYS A 281 1.44 -19.60 0.03
N ALA A 282 0.41 -19.59 -0.80
CA ALA A 282 -0.26 -20.84 -1.23
C ALA A 282 0.62 -21.71 -2.12
N GLU A 283 1.51 -21.12 -2.91
CA GLU A 283 2.48 -21.81 -3.74
C GLU A 283 3.63 -22.40 -2.90
N ALA A 284 4.26 -21.58 -2.04
CA ALA A 284 5.40 -21.98 -1.24
C ALA A 284 5.02 -22.82 0.00
N GLY A 285 3.80 -22.71 0.52
CA GLY A 285 3.38 -23.29 1.80
C GLY A 285 3.97 -22.58 3.03
N GLU A 286 4.60 -21.42 2.86
CA GLU A 286 5.35 -20.70 3.90
C GLU A 286 4.79 -19.29 4.10
N PHE A 287 4.91 -18.78 5.33
CA PHE A 287 4.58 -17.40 5.67
C PHE A 287 5.83 -16.53 5.61
N GLN A 288 5.92 -15.66 4.62
CA GLN A 288 7.05 -14.79 4.36
C GLN A 288 6.61 -13.37 3.96
N ASN A 289 7.58 -12.43 3.90
CA ASN A 289 7.35 -11.06 3.46
C ASN A 289 7.40 -10.97 1.92
N TYR A 290 6.39 -11.46 1.25
CA TYR A 290 6.31 -11.46 -0.22
C TYR A 290 6.14 -10.07 -0.82
N TRP A 291 5.50 -9.16 -0.09
CA TRP A 291 5.28 -7.77 -0.52
C TRP A 291 6.56 -6.93 -0.50
N ALA A 292 7.53 -7.27 0.36
CA ALA A 292 8.78 -6.54 0.57
C ALA A 292 9.71 -6.43 -0.65
N ASN A 293 9.53 -7.28 -1.66
CA ASN A 293 10.31 -7.23 -2.89
C ASN A 293 10.08 -5.94 -3.72
N THR A 294 9.20 -5.04 -3.27
CA THR A 294 9.10 -3.67 -3.76
C THR A 294 9.76 -2.72 -2.76
N ALA A 295 11.06 -2.48 -2.95
CA ALA A 295 11.81 -1.53 -2.13
C ALA A 295 11.06 -0.19 -1.99
N MET A 296 11.12 0.38 -0.78
CA MET A 296 10.64 1.74 -0.52
C MET A 296 11.34 2.68 -1.50
N THR A 297 10.58 3.57 -2.15
CA THR A 297 11.19 4.50 -3.11
C THR A 297 12.17 5.42 -2.36
N THR A 298 13.26 5.81 -3.03
CA THR A 298 14.26 6.75 -2.48
C THR A 298 13.59 8.00 -1.92
N PHE A 299 12.56 8.48 -2.60
CA PHE A 299 11.76 9.63 -2.16
C PHE A 299 11.13 9.40 -0.76
N LEU A 300 10.45 8.25 -0.54
CA LEU A 300 9.85 7.93 0.77
C LEU A 300 10.90 7.81 1.86
N THR A 301 12.02 7.18 1.55
CA THR A 301 13.15 7.04 2.45
C THR A 301 13.69 8.40 2.90
N ASP A 302 13.93 9.32 1.96
CA ASP A 302 14.44 10.66 2.25
C ASP A 302 13.42 11.52 2.99
N ALA A 303 12.14 11.38 2.65
CA ALA A 303 11.06 12.11 3.32
C ALA A 303 10.89 11.66 4.78
N LEU A 304 10.89 10.34 5.04
CA LEU A 304 10.80 9.78 6.39
C LEU A 304 12.05 10.08 7.24
N ARG A 305 13.23 10.16 6.60
CA ARG A 305 14.47 10.60 7.28
C ARG A 305 14.36 12.05 7.76
N LYS A 306 13.80 12.93 6.94
CA LYS A 306 13.63 14.36 7.27
C LYS A 306 12.52 14.60 8.30
N GLN A 307 11.48 13.79 8.27
CA GLN A 307 10.31 13.92 9.12
C GLN A 307 9.86 12.52 9.60
N PRO A 308 10.45 12.03 10.71
CA PRO A 308 10.03 10.77 11.32
C PRO A 308 8.54 10.80 11.67
N LEU A 309 7.83 9.71 11.40
CA LEU A 309 6.41 9.55 11.72
C LEU A 309 6.25 8.75 13.00
N ASP A 310 5.32 9.17 13.83
CA ASP A 310 4.80 8.37 14.93
C ASP A 310 3.75 7.38 14.40
N PHE A 311 4.14 6.12 14.30
CA PHE A 311 3.26 5.05 13.81
C PHE A 311 2.22 4.57 14.83
N SER A 312 2.28 5.06 16.08
CA SER A 312 1.29 4.73 17.11
C SER A 312 -0.02 5.51 16.95
N ALA A 313 0.03 6.70 16.35
CA ALA A 313 -1.11 7.62 16.25
C ALA A 313 -1.08 8.44 14.94
N ILE A 314 -1.38 7.80 13.80
CA ILE A 314 -1.46 8.49 12.52
C ILE A 314 -2.91 8.90 12.27
N ASP A 315 -3.19 10.20 12.35
CA ASP A 315 -4.50 10.82 12.13
C ASP A 315 -4.43 11.85 10.99
N ILE A 316 -5.36 11.74 10.01
CA ILE A 316 -5.37 12.56 8.80
C ILE A 316 -6.80 12.97 8.43
N ASP A 317 -6.99 14.15 7.86
CA ASP A 317 -8.26 14.57 7.29
C ASP A 317 -8.55 13.92 5.93
N GLN A 318 -9.84 13.87 5.54
CA GLN A 318 -10.26 13.24 4.30
C GLN A 318 -9.59 13.85 3.07
N SER A 319 -9.48 15.15 2.99
CA SER A 319 -8.93 15.83 1.80
C SER A 319 -7.45 15.51 1.61
N ALA A 320 -6.72 15.44 2.70
CA ALA A 320 -5.30 15.07 2.70
C ALA A 320 -5.09 13.58 2.40
N LEU A 321 -6.02 12.70 2.83
CA LEU A 321 -5.94 11.26 2.54
C LEU A 321 -6.20 10.96 1.07
N GLU A 322 -7.14 11.67 0.45
CA GLU A 322 -7.62 11.35 -0.89
C GLU A 322 -6.62 11.68 -1.99
N ALA A 323 -5.87 12.77 -1.89
CA ALA A 323 -5.00 13.21 -2.97
C ALA A 323 -3.84 14.08 -2.50
N TYR A 324 -2.78 14.15 -3.31
CA TYR A 324 -1.61 15.02 -3.07
C TYR A 324 -1.09 15.65 -4.36
N GLU A 325 -0.33 16.74 -4.20
CA GLU A 325 0.39 17.37 -5.30
C GLU A 325 1.72 16.66 -5.54
N PRO A 326 2.08 16.29 -6.79
CA PRO A 326 3.34 15.63 -7.09
C PRO A 326 4.57 16.44 -6.65
N ASP A 327 4.47 17.76 -6.71
CA ASP A 327 5.55 18.71 -6.36
C ASP A 327 5.70 18.86 -4.83
N ASN A 328 4.66 18.52 -4.05
CA ASN A 328 4.65 18.60 -2.58
C ASN A 328 3.89 17.42 -1.95
N PRO A 329 4.38 16.20 -2.11
CA PRO A 329 3.68 15.01 -1.65
C PRO A 329 3.68 14.91 -0.12
N ARG A 330 2.51 14.68 0.45
CA ARG A 330 2.35 14.38 1.88
C ARG A 330 2.73 12.94 2.15
N ILE A 331 3.67 12.71 3.06
CA ILE A 331 4.22 11.38 3.36
C ILE A 331 3.12 10.39 3.76
N VAL A 332 2.22 10.79 4.67
CA VAL A 332 1.14 9.91 5.16
C VAL A 332 0.21 9.50 4.03
N THR A 333 -0.16 10.44 3.15
CA THR A 333 -1.00 10.16 1.97
C THR A 333 -0.31 9.16 1.04
N LEU A 334 0.97 9.36 0.80
CA LEU A 334 1.74 8.47 -0.07
C LEU A 334 1.88 7.07 0.53
N LEU A 335 2.15 6.95 1.83
CA LEU A 335 2.19 5.67 2.55
C LEU A 335 0.85 4.93 2.49
N TYR A 336 -0.27 5.66 2.62
CA TYR A 336 -1.60 5.08 2.48
C TYR A 336 -1.86 4.58 1.05
N GLN A 337 -1.62 5.40 0.05
CA GLN A 337 -1.90 5.04 -1.36
C GLN A 337 -0.99 3.93 -1.88
N THR A 338 0.26 3.89 -1.42
CA THR A 338 1.21 2.82 -1.77
C THR A 338 0.99 1.52 -0.99
N GLY A 339 0.18 1.54 0.08
CA GLY A 339 -0.23 0.36 0.83
C GLY A 339 0.61 0.05 2.07
N TYR A 340 1.47 0.96 2.52
CA TYR A 340 2.13 0.85 3.83
C TYR A 340 1.17 1.13 4.99
N LEU A 341 0.14 1.96 4.74
CA LEU A 341 -0.90 2.28 5.70
C LEU A 341 -2.28 1.90 5.15
N THR A 342 -3.22 1.68 6.06
CA THR A 342 -4.63 1.42 5.77
C THR A 342 -5.54 2.14 6.76
N ILE A 343 -6.84 2.23 6.46
CA ILE A 343 -7.84 2.82 7.36
C ILE A 343 -8.10 1.86 8.53
N LYS A 344 -7.78 2.30 9.75
CA LYS A 344 -8.14 1.63 11.00
C LYS A 344 -9.56 1.97 11.40
N SER A 345 -9.84 3.25 11.54
CA SER A 345 -11.14 3.81 11.93
C SER A 345 -11.34 5.20 11.34
N PHE A 346 -12.53 5.74 11.48
CA PHE A 346 -12.79 7.13 11.17
C PHE A 346 -13.71 7.74 12.24
N ARG A 347 -13.65 9.06 12.37
CA ARG A 347 -14.52 9.83 13.25
C ARG A 347 -14.99 11.10 12.55
N GLN A 348 -16.19 11.53 12.89
CA GLN A 348 -16.73 12.81 12.46
C GLN A 348 -16.36 13.87 13.50
N VAL A 349 -15.78 14.99 13.06
CA VAL A 349 -15.47 16.15 13.90
C VAL A 349 -16.10 17.37 13.25
N GLY A 350 -17.29 17.76 13.70
CA GLY A 350 -18.11 18.74 12.99
C GLY A 350 -18.44 18.25 11.57
N ASP A 351 -18.15 19.04 10.56
CA ASP A 351 -18.35 18.68 9.14
C ASP A 351 -17.17 17.91 8.53
N PHE A 352 -16.10 17.68 9.29
CA PHE A 352 -14.88 17.05 8.79
C PHE A 352 -14.83 15.57 9.19
N ARG A 353 -14.34 14.73 8.27
CA ARG A 353 -13.98 13.34 8.57
C ARG A 353 -12.49 13.25 8.82
N ARG A 354 -12.12 12.62 9.92
CA ARG A 354 -10.73 12.28 10.25
C ARG A 354 -10.57 10.76 10.26
N PHE A 355 -9.45 10.31 9.75
CA PHE A 355 -9.13 8.89 9.62
C PHE A 355 -7.93 8.55 10.49
N ASP A 356 -8.09 7.55 11.34
CA ASP A 356 -6.98 6.92 12.03
C ASP A 356 -6.43 5.84 11.10
N LEU A 357 -5.14 5.87 10.85
CA LEU A 357 -4.45 4.92 9.99
C LEU A 357 -3.58 3.96 10.80
N CYS A 358 -3.32 2.79 10.26
CA CYS A 358 -2.41 1.82 10.83
C CYS A 358 -1.69 1.03 9.71
N ILE A 359 -0.64 0.32 10.05
CA ILE A 359 -0.03 -0.68 9.17
C ILE A 359 -1.04 -1.82 8.97
N PRO A 360 -1.28 -2.32 7.74
CA PRO A 360 -2.37 -3.25 7.47
C PRO A 360 -2.19 -4.63 8.12
N ASN A 361 -0.97 -5.18 8.09
CA ASN A 361 -0.72 -6.55 8.50
C ASN A 361 0.75 -6.80 8.83
N ARG A 362 1.04 -8.03 9.28
CA ARG A 362 2.38 -8.42 9.73
C ARG A 362 3.42 -8.40 8.61
N GLU A 363 3.05 -8.77 7.39
CA GLU A 363 3.96 -8.74 6.24
C GLU A 363 4.47 -7.33 5.97
N VAL A 364 3.55 -6.36 5.88
CA VAL A 364 3.88 -4.95 5.65
C VAL A 364 4.63 -4.38 6.84
N GLU A 365 4.21 -4.72 8.07
CA GLU A 365 4.87 -4.27 9.29
C GLU A 365 6.34 -4.69 9.31
N ASN A 366 6.62 -5.97 9.14
CA ASN A 366 7.99 -6.49 9.12
C ASN A 366 8.83 -5.83 8.01
N SER A 367 8.27 -5.77 6.80
CA SER A 367 8.99 -5.21 5.65
C SER A 367 9.29 -3.72 5.79
N PHE A 368 8.32 -2.97 6.27
CA PHE A 368 8.40 -1.52 6.40
C PHE A 368 9.36 -1.13 7.51
N LEU A 369 9.21 -1.73 8.68
CA LEU A 369 10.04 -1.38 9.86
C LEU A 369 11.50 -1.82 9.68
N THR A 370 11.74 -2.95 9.02
CA THR A 370 13.11 -3.38 8.67
C THR A 370 13.81 -2.36 7.75
N GLN A 371 13.07 -1.75 6.83
CA GLN A 371 13.61 -0.70 5.95
C GLN A 371 13.72 0.67 6.64
N LEU A 372 12.90 0.95 7.65
CA LEU A 372 12.95 2.23 8.40
C LEU A 372 14.12 2.32 9.38
N ALA A 373 14.47 1.23 10.04
CA ALA A 373 15.54 1.24 11.05
C ALA A 373 16.87 1.79 10.51
N PRO A 374 17.39 1.34 9.34
CA PRO A 374 18.59 1.92 8.74
C PRO A 374 18.40 3.38 8.30
N VAL A 375 17.19 3.76 7.87
CA VAL A 375 16.88 5.14 7.46
C VAL A 375 17.01 6.10 8.63
N TYR A 376 16.45 5.75 9.78
CA TYR A 376 16.50 6.56 10.99
C TYR A 376 17.88 6.58 11.64
N ALA A 377 18.61 5.47 11.58
CA ALA A 377 19.96 5.40 12.12
C ALA A 377 21.04 5.97 11.18
N GLY A 378 20.73 6.20 9.90
CA GLY A 378 21.72 6.64 8.91
C GLY A 378 22.82 5.61 8.65
N ILE A 379 22.53 4.32 8.84
CA ILE A 379 23.45 3.20 8.61
C ILE A 379 22.96 2.33 7.45
N ASP A 380 23.84 1.46 6.95
CA ASP A 380 23.45 0.48 5.95
C ASP A 380 22.50 -0.59 6.52
N ALA A 381 21.75 -1.26 5.63
CA ALA A 381 20.73 -2.23 6.01
C ALA A 381 21.33 -3.43 6.76
N ASP A 382 22.50 -3.94 6.34
CA ASP A 382 23.12 -5.12 6.94
C ASP A 382 23.58 -4.84 8.39
N ARG A 383 24.13 -3.66 8.64
CA ARG A 383 24.47 -3.24 10.01
C ARG A 383 23.23 -3.07 10.86
N SER A 384 22.15 -2.49 10.30
CA SER A 384 20.89 -2.30 11.01
C SER A 384 20.28 -3.62 11.44
N ILE A 385 20.26 -4.64 10.56
CA ILE A 385 19.77 -5.98 10.87
C ILE A 385 20.53 -6.60 12.04
N ASN A 386 21.84 -6.46 12.11
CA ASN A 386 22.65 -6.97 13.22
C ASN A 386 22.26 -6.33 14.57
N TYR A 387 21.98 -5.02 14.60
CA TYR A 387 21.48 -4.36 15.81
C TYR A 387 20.07 -4.83 16.19
N GLN A 388 19.20 -5.02 15.22
CA GLN A 388 17.85 -5.52 15.45
C GLN A 388 17.87 -6.89 16.13
N PHE A 389 18.59 -7.86 15.56
CA PHE A 389 18.74 -9.18 16.16
C PHE A 389 19.42 -9.15 17.53
N ALA A 390 20.50 -8.38 17.68
CA ALA A 390 21.19 -8.28 18.95
C ALA A 390 20.32 -7.69 20.08
N ALA A 391 19.46 -6.71 19.75
CA ALA A 391 18.48 -6.16 20.68
C ALA A 391 17.40 -7.19 21.04
N GLY A 392 16.89 -7.93 20.03
CA GLY A 392 15.91 -8.99 20.21
C GLY A 392 16.43 -10.13 21.08
N ASP A 393 17.64 -10.61 20.82
CA ASP A 393 18.28 -11.67 21.59
C ASP A 393 18.49 -11.26 23.07
N ALA A 394 18.92 -10.00 23.29
CA ALA A 394 19.12 -9.48 24.64
C ALA A 394 17.80 -9.46 25.44
N LEU A 395 16.72 -8.92 24.87
CA LEU A 395 15.41 -8.90 25.55
C LEU A 395 14.83 -10.31 25.72
N SER A 396 15.03 -11.19 24.76
CA SER A 396 14.57 -12.60 24.86
C SER A 396 15.30 -13.38 25.95
N ALA A 397 16.56 -13.02 26.21
CA ALA A 397 17.36 -13.59 27.31
C ALA A 397 17.09 -12.91 28.67
N GLY A 398 16.33 -11.82 28.71
CA GLY A 398 16.12 -11.04 29.93
C GLY A 398 17.30 -10.15 30.31
N ASP A 399 18.23 -9.88 29.39
CA ASP A 399 19.47 -9.15 29.60
C ASP A 399 19.33 -7.67 29.21
N ALA A 400 18.87 -6.86 30.15
CA ALA A 400 18.68 -5.42 29.95
C ALA A 400 20.01 -4.67 29.73
N GLU A 401 21.12 -5.09 30.37
CA GLU A 401 22.41 -4.44 30.20
C GLU A 401 22.92 -4.57 28.77
N LYS A 402 22.83 -5.79 28.21
CA LYS A 402 23.18 -6.06 26.81
C LYS A 402 22.25 -5.29 25.86
N PHE A 403 20.95 -5.26 26.13
CA PHE A 403 19.99 -4.50 25.34
C PHE A 403 20.34 -3.02 25.26
N VAL A 404 20.60 -2.40 26.41
CA VAL A 404 20.99 -0.99 26.48
C VAL A 404 22.32 -0.71 25.79
N LYS A 405 23.30 -1.61 25.91
CA LYS A 405 24.55 -1.51 25.17
C LYS A 405 24.36 -1.52 23.67
N VAL A 406 23.45 -2.38 23.17
CA VAL A 406 23.07 -2.42 21.75
C VAL A 406 22.42 -1.12 21.33
N LEU A 407 21.47 -0.59 22.13
CA LEU A 407 20.83 0.70 21.85
C LEU A 407 21.82 1.85 21.81
N LYS A 408 22.72 1.95 22.82
CA LYS A 408 23.77 3.00 22.84
C LYS A 408 24.61 2.97 21.57
N ASN A 409 25.03 1.78 21.14
CA ASN A 409 25.83 1.62 19.94
C ASN A 409 25.01 1.97 18.66
N PHE A 410 23.73 1.64 18.65
CA PHE A 410 22.85 2.01 17.53
C PHE A 410 22.68 3.53 17.45
N PHE A 411 22.37 4.19 18.55
CA PHE A 411 22.20 5.65 18.58
C PHE A 411 23.48 6.42 18.25
N ALA A 412 24.66 5.89 18.59
CA ALA A 412 25.93 6.49 18.22
C ALA A 412 26.18 6.59 16.70
N ASN A 413 25.42 5.86 15.90
CA ASN A 413 25.49 5.94 14.44
C ASN A 413 24.52 6.96 13.84
N ILE A 414 23.58 7.53 14.62
CA ILE A 414 22.59 8.48 14.09
C ILE A 414 23.29 9.79 13.74
N PRO A 415 23.22 10.23 12.47
CA PRO A 415 23.88 11.46 12.03
C PRO A 415 23.39 12.69 12.80
N TYR A 416 24.31 13.60 13.11
CA TYR A 416 24.05 14.87 13.79
C TYR A 416 22.89 15.67 13.15
N SER A 417 22.82 15.70 11.82
CA SER A 417 21.79 16.43 11.09
C SER A 417 20.35 15.92 11.30
N LEU A 418 20.19 14.70 11.80
CA LEU A 418 18.89 14.11 12.14
C LEU A 418 18.50 14.38 13.59
N THR A 419 19.43 14.87 14.40
CA THR A 419 19.26 15.02 15.86
C THR A 419 18.94 16.45 16.31
N ASP A 420 18.84 17.42 15.39
CA ASP A 420 18.54 18.82 15.71
C ASP A 420 17.11 19.08 16.26
N ARG A 421 16.20 18.11 16.13
CA ARG A 421 14.81 18.19 16.62
C ARG A 421 14.48 17.09 17.62
N GLN A 422 15.43 16.71 18.48
CA GLN A 422 15.24 15.61 19.44
C GLN A 422 14.18 15.97 20.48
N ASN A 423 13.09 15.21 20.44
CA ASN A 423 12.14 15.09 21.51
C ASN A 423 12.09 13.62 21.98
N GLU A 424 11.55 13.38 23.14
CA GLU A 424 11.38 12.04 23.72
C GLU A 424 10.69 11.08 22.75
N GLN A 425 9.70 11.54 22.00
CA GLN A 425 8.93 10.78 21.02
C GLN A 425 9.79 10.22 19.88
N MET A 426 10.79 10.94 19.42
CA MET A 426 11.73 10.45 18.40
C MET A 426 12.51 9.23 18.89
N TRP A 427 13.03 9.27 20.11
CA TRP A 427 13.78 8.17 20.72
C TRP A 427 12.89 6.94 20.93
N GLN A 428 11.68 7.14 21.43
CA GLN A 428 10.66 6.10 21.56
C GLN A 428 10.35 5.45 20.20
N THR A 429 10.16 6.25 19.15
CA THR A 429 9.90 5.76 17.79
C THR A 429 11.03 4.87 17.26
N ILE A 430 12.29 5.28 17.48
CA ILE A 430 13.45 4.49 17.03
C ILE A 430 13.52 3.14 17.76
N VAL A 431 13.32 3.13 19.08
CA VAL A 431 13.31 1.88 19.87
C VAL A 431 12.13 1.00 19.44
N TYR A 432 10.96 1.58 19.23
CA TYR A 432 9.77 0.88 18.73
C TYR A 432 10.07 0.20 17.40
N VAL A 433 10.58 0.94 16.41
CA VAL A 433 10.93 0.42 15.08
C VAL A 433 11.95 -0.72 15.20
N LEU A 434 12.98 -0.55 16.02
CA LEU A 434 14.03 -1.56 16.23
C LEU A 434 13.46 -2.87 16.78
N LEU A 435 12.63 -2.82 17.82
CA LEU A 435 12.07 -4.01 18.46
C LEU A 435 10.97 -4.67 17.63
N LYS A 436 10.14 -3.86 17.00
CA LYS A 436 9.05 -4.32 16.18
C LYS A 436 9.55 -5.03 14.91
N SER A 437 10.66 -4.54 14.33
CA SER A 437 11.28 -5.14 13.13
C SER A 437 11.82 -6.57 13.35
N VAL A 438 12.08 -6.95 14.58
CA VAL A 438 12.48 -8.34 14.96
C VAL A 438 11.25 -9.25 15.08
N GLY A 439 10.04 -8.70 15.02
CA GLY A 439 8.78 -9.45 15.07
C GLY A 439 8.20 -9.63 16.49
N PHE A 440 8.68 -8.87 17.49
CA PHE A 440 8.05 -8.87 18.80
C PHE A 440 6.68 -8.21 18.80
N ALA A 441 5.83 -8.60 19.75
CA ALA A 441 4.58 -7.91 20.06
C ALA A 441 4.91 -6.65 20.86
N VAL A 442 5.23 -5.56 20.16
CA VAL A 442 5.52 -4.25 20.76
C VAL A 442 4.32 -3.34 20.60
N ASN A 443 3.88 -2.71 21.70
CA ASN A 443 2.82 -1.73 21.70
C ASN A 443 3.37 -0.44 22.33
N ALA A 444 3.19 0.68 21.62
CA ALA A 444 3.49 2.01 22.15
C ALA A 444 2.23 2.63 22.75
N GLU A 445 2.41 3.58 23.68
CA GLU A 445 1.32 4.39 24.23
C GLU A 445 0.14 3.57 24.82
N VAL A 446 0.47 2.49 25.55
CA VAL A 446 -0.52 1.54 26.05
C VAL A 446 -1.32 2.15 27.20
N GLN A 447 -2.62 2.35 26.98
CA GLN A 447 -3.52 2.86 28.02
C GLN A 447 -3.78 1.82 29.11
N THR A 448 -3.76 2.29 30.35
CA THR A 448 -4.17 1.57 31.55
C THR A 448 -5.26 2.36 32.29
N ASN A 449 -5.78 1.82 33.37
CA ASN A 449 -6.75 2.53 34.24
C ASN A 449 -6.17 3.79 34.91
N GLU A 450 -4.85 3.87 35.10
CA GLU A 450 -4.16 4.95 35.84
C GLU A 450 -3.23 5.80 34.98
N GLY A 451 -3.12 5.50 33.68
CA GLY A 451 -2.28 6.29 32.79
C GLY A 451 -1.92 5.59 31.50
N ARG A 452 -0.73 5.90 30.96
CA ARG A 452 -0.25 5.40 29.68
C ARG A 452 1.21 4.99 29.83
N ILE A 453 1.53 3.75 29.40
CA ILE A 453 2.89 3.22 29.34
C ILE A 453 3.48 3.62 27.99
N ASP A 454 4.70 4.12 27.94
CA ASP A 454 5.35 4.50 26.70
C ASP A 454 5.52 3.31 25.76
N MET A 455 5.97 2.16 26.29
CA MET A 455 6.14 0.96 25.46
C MET A 455 6.02 -0.34 26.27
N THR A 456 5.39 -1.34 25.65
CA THR A 456 5.44 -2.72 26.14
C THR A 456 5.99 -3.64 25.07
N CYS A 457 6.78 -4.65 25.46
CA CYS A 457 7.36 -5.62 24.53
C CYS A 457 7.22 -7.04 25.11
N GLU A 458 6.50 -7.92 24.40
CA GLU A 458 6.38 -9.32 24.79
C GLU A 458 7.50 -10.15 24.17
N THR A 459 8.24 -10.87 25.01
CA THR A 459 9.36 -11.73 24.62
C THR A 459 9.27 -13.08 25.32
N PRO A 460 10.09 -14.09 24.94
CA PRO A 460 10.16 -15.35 25.69
C PRO A 460 10.54 -15.18 27.17
N ALA A 461 11.28 -14.13 27.55
CA ALA A 461 11.64 -13.84 28.92
C ALA A 461 10.50 -13.19 29.75
N GLY A 462 9.39 -12.81 29.12
CA GLY A 462 8.26 -12.14 29.74
C GLY A 462 7.85 -10.86 29.04
N VAL A 463 7.09 -10.04 29.75
CA VAL A 463 6.64 -8.73 29.26
C VAL A 463 7.56 -7.65 29.82
N TRP A 464 8.16 -6.88 28.93
CA TRP A 464 8.92 -5.70 29.29
C TRP A 464 8.00 -4.47 29.27
N LEU A 465 7.99 -3.72 30.38
CA LEU A 465 7.40 -2.39 30.51
C LEU A 465 8.55 -1.39 30.43
N ILE A 466 8.54 -0.57 29.39
CA ILE A 466 9.62 0.37 29.11
C ILE A 466 9.06 1.78 29.17
N GLU A 467 9.67 2.62 29.99
CA GLU A 467 9.35 4.03 30.15
C GLU A 467 10.58 4.87 29.85
N PHE A 468 10.39 5.96 29.14
CA PHE A 468 11.46 6.85 28.70
C PHE A 468 11.41 8.19 29.44
N LYS A 469 12.56 8.80 29.61
CA LYS A 469 12.68 10.18 30.08
C LYS A 469 13.74 10.92 29.27
N LEU A 470 13.47 12.17 28.95
CA LEU A 470 14.43 13.07 28.32
C LEU A 470 14.95 14.06 29.36
N ASP A 471 16.28 14.14 29.50
CA ASP A 471 16.97 15.02 30.45
C ASP A 471 16.52 14.89 31.93
N ARG A 472 16.04 13.68 32.29
CA ARG A 472 15.59 13.35 33.65
C ARG A 472 16.10 11.96 34.04
N PRO A 473 16.28 11.64 35.34
CA PRO A 473 16.81 10.35 35.79
C PRO A 473 15.94 9.16 35.39
N ALA A 474 16.56 8.00 35.11
CA ALA A 474 15.84 6.76 34.79
C ALA A 474 15.04 6.22 36.00
N GLU A 475 15.38 6.61 37.23
CA GLU A 475 14.60 6.33 38.44
C GLU A 475 13.19 6.89 38.37
N GLU A 476 12.99 8.05 37.74
CA GLU A 476 11.67 8.66 37.58
C GLU A 476 10.81 7.84 36.60
N ALA A 477 11.43 7.21 35.60
CA ALA A 477 10.73 6.29 34.70
C ALA A 477 10.26 5.04 35.45
N LEU A 478 11.11 4.42 36.25
CA LEU A 478 10.70 3.27 37.08
C LEU A 478 9.61 3.65 38.11
N ALA A 479 9.79 4.78 38.78
CA ALA A 479 8.79 5.27 39.73
C ALA A 479 7.42 5.47 39.08
N GLN A 480 7.38 5.99 37.87
CA GLN A 480 6.14 6.14 37.11
C GLN A 480 5.46 4.80 36.79
N ILE A 481 6.23 3.74 36.43
CA ILE A 481 5.70 2.39 36.20
C ILE A 481 5.08 1.84 37.49
N ASP A 482 5.73 2.07 38.65
CA ASP A 482 5.28 1.58 39.96
C ASP A 482 4.06 2.37 40.48
N GLU A 483 4.16 3.70 40.52
CA GLU A 483 3.10 4.60 41.01
C GLU A 483 1.77 4.43 40.24
N ARG A 484 1.87 4.14 38.96
CA ARG A 484 0.71 3.93 38.09
C ARG A 484 0.33 2.46 37.90
N ASN A 485 0.91 1.58 38.69
CA ASN A 485 0.62 0.15 38.76
C ASN A 485 0.48 -0.54 37.38
N TYR A 486 1.33 -0.17 36.43
CA TYR A 486 1.25 -0.66 35.06
C TYR A 486 1.44 -2.17 34.91
N ALA A 487 2.06 -2.83 35.89
CA ALA A 487 2.28 -4.27 35.91
C ALA A 487 0.99 -5.08 36.11
N GLU A 488 0.01 -4.54 36.86
CA GLU A 488 -1.23 -5.24 37.23
C GLU A 488 -1.97 -5.84 36.02
N LYS A 489 -1.97 -5.15 34.89
CA LYS A 489 -2.56 -5.62 33.64
C LYS A 489 -2.00 -6.98 33.16
N TYR A 490 -0.77 -7.31 33.51
CA TYR A 490 -0.04 -8.49 33.05
C TYR A 490 0.10 -9.57 34.11
N ASP A 491 -0.10 -9.26 35.38
CA ASP A 491 -0.01 -10.20 36.49
C ASP A 491 -1.03 -11.33 36.38
N PHE A 492 -2.26 -11.02 35.96
CA PHE A 492 -3.34 -11.99 35.77
C PHE A 492 -3.01 -13.02 34.69
N ALA A 493 -2.15 -12.70 33.72
CA ALA A 493 -1.75 -13.60 32.65
C ALA A 493 -0.64 -14.58 33.03
N GLY A 494 -0.13 -14.55 34.28
CA GLY A 494 0.95 -15.41 34.76
C GLY A 494 2.29 -15.16 34.04
N LYS A 495 2.46 -13.99 33.41
CA LYS A 495 3.67 -13.63 32.68
C LYS A 495 4.66 -12.93 33.62
N THR A 496 5.94 -13.26 33.49
CA THR A 496 6.99 -12.49 34.17
C THR A 496 7.00 -11.06 33.65
N VAL A 497 6.85 -10.08 34.53
CA VAL A 497 6.91 -8.66 34.19
C VAL A 497 8.32 -8.13 34.54
N ARG A 498 8.92 -7.40 33.61
CA ARG A 498 10.22 -6.74 33.74
C ARG A 498 10.05 -5.25 33.48
N LYS A 499 10.60 -4.41 34.35
CA LYS A 499 10.49 -2.96 34.26
C LYS A 499 11.80 -2.35 33.82
N LEU A 500 11.79 -1.42 32.90
CA LEU A 500 12.97 -0.77 32.35
C LEU A 500 12.72 0.74 32.20
N GLY A 501 13.41 1.53 32.99
CA GLY A 501 13.47 2.98 32.83
C GLY A 501 14.71 3.37 32.03
N ILE A 502 14.55 4.18 30.99
CA ILE A 502 15.61 4.64 30.11
C ILE A 502 15.61 6.17 30.07
N SER A 503 16.76 6.77 30.39
CA SER A 503 16.97 8.22 30.29
C SER A 503 17.83 8.56 29.08
N PHE A 504 17.32 9.47 28.24
CA PHE A 504 18.07 10.09 27.14
C PHE A 504 18.53 11.49 27.52
N SER A 505 19.70 11.88 27.00
CA SER A 505 20.19 13.26 27.11
C SER A 505 20.04 13.95 25.74
N SER A 506 19.36 15.10 25.72
CA SER A 506 19.27 15.97 24.55
C SER A 506 20.64 16.58 24.18
N GLU A 507 21.48 16.86 25.19
CA GLU A 507 22.82 17.41 25.00
C GLU A 507 23.79 16.36 24.46
N GLN A 508 23.85 15.17 25.10
CA GLN A 508 24.76 14.08 24.72
C GLN A 508 24.19 13.23 23.55
N ARG A 509 22.93 13.36 23.26
CA ARG A 509 22.21 12.67 22.15
C ARG A 509 22.32 11.15 22.23
N THR A 510 22.28 10.61 23.43
CA THR A 510 22.38 9.18 23.70
C THR A 510 21.66 8.81 25.00
N ILE A 511 21.58 7.51 25.28
CA ILE A 511 21.16 6.98 26.57
C ILE A 511 22.24 7.27 27.62
N VAL A 512 21.86 7.99 28.69
CA VAL A 512 22.78 8.38 29.78
C VAL A 512 22.59 7.54 31.02
N ASP A 513 21.36 7.12 31.31
CA ASP A 513 21.03 6.34 32.50
C ASP A 513 19.97 5.28 32.21
N VAL A 514 20.04 4.17 32.91
CA VAL A 514 19.10 3.05 32.80
C VAL A 514 18.91 2.38 34.14
N LYS A 515 17.68 2.06 34.47
CA LYS A 515 17.29 1.31 35.66
C LYS A 515 16.39 0.16 35.32
N GLN A 516 16.60 -0.97 35.98
CA GLN A 516 15.76 -2.18 35.84
C GLN A 516 15.19 -2.59 37.19
N ALA A 517 13.93 -3.11 37.17
CA ALA A 517 13.30 -3.76 38.32
C ALA A 517 12.50 -5.00 37.89
#